data_c9fd92fed83dd5d0e69c37e363d84c8d
#
_entry.id   c9fd92fed83dd5d0e69c37e363d84c8d
#
_cell.length_a   1.000
_cell.length_b   1.000
_cell.length_c   1.000
_cell.angle_alpha   90.00
_cell.angle_beta   90.00
_cell.angle_gamma   90.00
#
_symmetry.space_group_name_H-M   'P 1'
#
loop_
_entity.id
_entity.type
_entity.pdbx_description
1 polymer ?
#
loop_
_entity_poly.entity_id
_entity_poly.type
_entity_poly.pdbx_seq_one_letter_code
_entity_poly.pdbx_strand_id
1 'polypeptide(L)'
;MISLTKNNELKGYKSLDVYPEVAHFVTTRHEGVSTGAYGSFNCSPYTNDSCMNVNRNQSWLFQCMNHQIKELFIPEQSPGCASLIINESFFKESLEMRRLLLRGMDALITNVLGYCVCVTTADCVPVLLYDKKQHVVAAVHAGWKGTVKHIVSHVMDHLNQKFGTQGEDVVACIGPSISLESFEVGDEVYDAFKESGFDMSLISMKKKETGKYHIDLWEANRIELLNAGVPAEQIEVAGICTYIHHDEFFSARRLGIDSGRILSGIMIRK
;
A
#
# COMPACT_ATOMS: atom_id res chain seq x y z
N MET A 1 4.74 -12.23 -6.93
CA MET A 1 3.93 -11.33 -7.81
C MET A 1 3.86 -11.85 -9.23
N ILE A 2 2.85 -11.44 -10.00
CA ILE A 2 2.65 -11.73 -11.43
C ILE A 2 2.61 -10.42 -12.22
N SER A 3 2.91 -10.45 -13.53
CA SER A 3 2.68 -9.32 -14.41
C SER A 3 1.22 -9.32 -14.88
N LEU A 4 0.54 -8.19 -14.76
CA LEU A 4 -0.85 -8.02 -15.20
C LEU A 4 -0.93 -7.45 -16.63
N THR A 5 0.16 -6.87 -17.13
CA THR A 5 0.26 -6.24 -18.44
C THR A 5 1.51 -6.70 -19.19
N LYS A 6 1.51 -6.57 -20.53
CA LYS A 6 2.62 -7.05 -21.38
C LYS A 6 3.93 -6.32 -21.14
N ASN A 7 3.87 -5.01 -20.88
CA ASN A 7 5.04 -4.16 -20.72
C ASN A 7 5.41 -3.92 -19.26
N ASN A 8 4.88 -4.75 -18.34
CA ASN A 8 5.13 -4.64 -16.90
C ASN A 8 4.70 -3.31 -16.25
N GLU A 9 3.73 -2.59 -16.79
CA GLU A 9 3.19 -1.39 -16.15
C GLU A 9 2.55 -1.71 -14.80
N LEU A 10 1.87 -2.87 -14.75
CA LEU A 10 1.16 -3.33 -13.57
C LEU A 10 1.60 -4.73 -13.15
N LYS A 11 1.79 -4.89 -11.86
CA LYS A 11 1.99 -6.16 -11.16
C LYS A 11 0.78 -6.51 -10.30
N GLY A 12 0.57 -7.79 -10.03
CA GLY A 12 -0.46 -8.29 -9.14
C GLY A 12 0.05 -9.39 -8.21
N TYR A 13 -0.83 -9.87 -7.34
CA TYR A 13 -0.56 -10.92 -6.39
C TYR A 13 -1.28 -12.20 -6.80
N LYS A 14 -0.58 -13.34 -6.72
CA LYS A 14 -1.17 -14.65 -7.06
C LYS A 14 -2.35 -14.99 -6.14
N SER A 15 -2.22 -14.67 -4.86
CA SER A 15 -3.23 -14.93 -3.84
C SER A 15 -4.53 -14.15 -4.04
N LEU A 16 -4.50 -12.97 -4.68
CA LEU A 16 -5.68 -12.19 -5.02
C LEU A 16 -6.22 -12.49 -6.43
N ASP A 17 -5.37 -12.94 -7.35
CA ASP A 17 -5.75 -13.20 -8.76
C ASP A 17 -6.71 -14.39 -8.92
N VAL A 18 -6.78 -15.25 -7.90
CA VAL A 18 -7.71 -16.40 -7.87
C VAL A 18 -9.16 -15.98 -7.59
N TYR A 19 -9.41 -14.73 -7.18
CA TYR A 19 -10.74 -14.20 -6.88
C TYR A 19 -11.22 -13.32 -8.05
N PRO A 20 -12.10 -13.83 -8.94
CA PRO A 20 -12.54 -13.09 -10.12
C PRO A 20 -13.33 -11.81 -9.78
N GLU A 21 -13.91 -11.73 -8.59
CA GLU A 21 -14.61 -10.55 -8.06
C GLU A 21 -13.69 -9.44 -7.58
N VAL A 22 -12.38 -9.69 -7.48
CA VAL A 22 -11.39 -8.68 -7.06
C VAL A 22 -10.57 -8.22 -8.25
N ALA A 23 -10.32 -6.92 -8.35
CA ALA A 23 -9.25 -6.39 -9.17
C ALA A 23 -8.24 -5.67 -8.28
N HIS A 24 -6.97 -5.88 -8.53
CA HIS A 24 -5.89 -5.28 -7.77
C HIS A 24 -4.69 -5.00 -8.66
N PHE A 25 -3.84 -4.07 -8.26
CA PHE A 25 -2.62 -3.76 -8.99
C PHE A 25 -1.59 -3.08 -8.09
N VAL A 26 -0.35 -3.14 -8.52
CA VAL A 26 0.78 -2.33 -8.07
C VAL A 26 1.43 -1.76 -9.33
N THR A 27 1.50 -0.43 -9.44
CA THR A 27 2.20 0.19 -10.59
C THR A 27 3.70 0.00 -10.47
N THR A 28 4.34 -0.24 -11.59
CA THR A 28 5.80 -0.06 -11.72
C THR A 28 6.07 1.41 -12.10
N ARG A 29 7.31 1.71 -12.48
CA ARG A 29 7.66 3.03 -13.04
C ARG A 29 7.83 3.03 -14.57
N HIS A 30 7.34 1.97 -15.25
CA HIS A 30 7.45 1.81 -16.70
C HIS A 30 6.27 2.38 -17.47
N GLU A 31 6.50 2.79 -18.72
CA GLU A 31 5.49 3.15 -19.72
C GLU A 31 4.60 4.37 -19.38
N GLY A 32 5.01 5.21 -18.43
CA GLY A 32 4.36 6.48 -18.16
C GLY A 32 4.93 7.64 -18.96
N VAL A 33 4.33 8.83 -18.76
CA VAL A 33 4.72 10.06 -19.46
C VAL A 33 5.48 11.07 -18.58
N SER A 34 5.61 10.80 -17.29
CA SER A 34 6.37 11.64 -16.37
C SER A 34 7.86 11.57 -16.64
N THR A 35 8.61 12.60 -16.31
CA THR A 35 10.05 12.74 -16.57
C THR A 35 10.83 13.02 -15.29
N GLY A 36 12.17 12.97 -15.39
CA GLY A 36 13.05 13.26 -14.26
C GLY A 36 12.85 12.31 -13.09
N ALA A 37 12.74 12.84 -11.88
CA ALA A 37 12.56 12.06 -10.67
C ALA A 37 11.20 11.32 -10.62
N TYR A 38 10.22 11.74 -11.42
CA TYR A 38 8.88 11.13 -11.53
C TYR A 38 8.77 10.11 -12.66
N GLY A 39 9.84 9.91 -13.44
CA GLY A 39 9.84 9.04 -14.62
C GLY A 39 9.73 7.56 -14.28
N SER A 40 8.74 6.94 -14.87
CA SER A 40 7.78 7.48 -15.86
C SER A 40 6.33 7.40 -15.42
N PHE A 41 5.89 6.37 -14.68
CA PHE A 41 4.48 6.06 -14.41
C PHE A 41 4.04 6.50 -13.01
N ASN A 42 4.31 7.80 -12.68
CA ASN A 42 3.82 8.39 -11.44
C ASN A 42 2.32 8.70 -11.55
N CYS A 43 1.50 8.02 -10.76
CA CYS A 43 0.05 8.24 -10.68
C CYS A 43 -0.40 9.02 -9.45
N SER A 44 0.54 9.44 -8.58
CA SER A 44 0.21 10.16 -7.35
C SER A 44 -0.06 11.64 -7.61
N PRO A 45 -1.24 12.16 -7.21
CA PRO A 45 -1.54 13.59 -7.30
C PRO A 45 -0.85 14.43 -6.21
N TYR A 46 -0.15 13.78 -5.26
CA TYR A 46 0.46 14.41 -4.09
C TYR A 46 2.00 14.48 -4.20
N THR A 47 2.50 14.58 -5.43
CA THR A 47 3.90 14.86 -5.73
C THR A 47 4.01 16.21 -6.44
N ASN A 48 5.24 16.73 -6.59
CA ASN A 48 5.49 17.95 -7.37
C ASN A 48 5.57 17.68 -8.89
N ASP A 49 5.07 16.53 -9.35
CA ASP A 49 4.96 16.23 -10.80
C ASP A 49 3.88 17.09 -11.46
N SER A 50 3.96 17.24 -12.78
CA SER A 50 2.92 17.94 -13.55
C SER A 50 1.57 17.24 -13.42
N CYS A 51 0.53 17.97 -13.03
CA CYS A 51 -0.84 17.47 -13.00
C CYS A 51 -1.26 16.82 -14.32
N MET A 52 -0.79 17.36 -15.46
CA MET A 52 -1.07 16.82 -16.78
C MET A 52 -0.46 15.43 -16.96
N ASN A 53 0.77 15.22 -16.48
CA ASN A 53 1.43 13.91 -16.55
C ASN A 53 0.74 12.90 -15.66
N VAL A 54 0.43 13.27 -14.41
CA VAL A 54 -0.30 12.42 -13.47
C VAL A 54 -1.65 12.00 -14.05
N ASN A 55 -2.42 12.95 -14.62
CA ASN A 55 -3.71 12.65 -15.23
C ASN A 55 -3.58 11.70 -16.45
N ARG A 56 -2.54 11.87 -17.27
CA ARG A 56 -2.27 10.95 -18.40
C ARG A 56 -1.90 9.56 -17.90
N ASN A 57 -1.05 9.46 -16.88
CA ASN A 57 -0.69 8.18 -16.27
C ASN A 57 -1.91 7.49 -15.65
N GLN A 58 -2.75 8.21 -14.92
CA GLN A 58 -4.01 7.65 -14.41
C GLN A 58 -4.95 7.20 -15.54
N SER A 59 -5.05 7.96 -16.62
CA SER A 59 -5.84 7.56 -17.79
C SER A 59 -5.30 6.28 -18.43
N TRP A 60 -3.98 6.12 -18.48
CA TRP A 60 -3.33 4.90 -18.95
C TRP A 60 -3.59 3.72 -18.00
N LEU A 61 -3.53 3.95 -16.68
CA LEU A 61 -3.90 2.95 -15.67
C LEU A 61 -5.33 2.45 -15.88
N PHE A 62 -6.32 3.34 -16.14
CA PHE A 62 -7.69 2.94 -16.44
C PHE A 62 -7.78 2.02 -17.68
N GLN A 63 -7.00 2.29 -18.72
CA GLN A 63 -6.92 1.43 -19.91
C GLN A 63 -6.30 0.07 -19.58
N CYS A 64 -5.19 0.04 -18.84
CA CYS A 64 -4.53 -1.18 -18.38
C CYS A 64 -5.49 -2.07 -17.55
N MET A 65 -6.38 -1.44 -16.79
CA MET A 65 -7.43 -2.13 -16.01
C MET A 65 -8.72 -2.37 -16.80
N ASN A 66 -8.68 -2.31 -18.14
CA ASN A 66 -9.83 -2.53 -19.02
C ASN A 66 -11.06 -1.69 -18.67
N HIS A 67 -10.86 -0.44 -18.23
CA HIS A 67 -11.90 0.51 -17.82
C HIS A 67 -12.88 -0.03 -16.75
N GLN A 68 -12.43 -0.95 -15.90
CA GLN A 68 -13.25 -1.52 -14.83
C GLN A 68 -13.40 -0.59 -13.64
N ILE A 69 -12.46 0.36 -13.48
CA ILE A 69 -12.44 1.31 -12.38
C ILE A 69 -13.39 2.47 -12.68
N LYS A 70 -14.35 2.74 -11.79
CA LYS A 70 -15.21 3.93 -11.87
C LYS A 70 -14.48 5.18 -11.38
N GLU A 71 -13.81 5.07 -10.26
CA GLU A 71 -13.06 6.15 -9.62
C GLU A 71 -11.93 5.56 -8.77
N LEU A 72 -10.78 6.27 -8.75
CA LEU A 72 -9.65 5.99 -7.86
C LEU A 72 -9.74 6.89 -6.62
N PHE A 73 -9.74 6.29 -5.44
CA PHE A 73 -9.58 7.03 -4.19
C PHE A 73 -8.15 6.90 -3.71
N ILE A 74 -7.42 8.00 -3.80
CA ILE A 74 -6.02 8.11 -3.36
C ILE A 74 -6.01 9.12 -2.21
N PRO A 75 -5.65 8.74 -0.97
CA PRO A 75 -5.61 9.66 0.16
C PRO A 75 -4.39 10.57 0.09
N GLU A 76 -4.51 11.78 0.64
CA GLU A 76 -3.36 12.61 0.99
C GLU A 76 -2.78 12.08 2.32
N GLN A 77 -1.87 11.11 2.19
CA GLN A 77 -1.34 10.34 3.32
C GLN A 77 -0.53 11.23 4.27
N SER A 78 -0.72 11.01 5.56
CA SER A 78 0.15 11.56 6.61
C SER A 78 0.65 10.39 7.48
N PRO A 79 1.91 10.42 7.97
CA PRO A 79 2.44 9.30 8.74
C PRO A 79 1.65 9.04 10.04
N GLY A 80 0.64 8.20 9.97
CA GLY A 80 -0.34 7.94 11.03
C GLY A 80 -0.93 6.53 10.99
N CYS A 81 -2.11 6.38 11.58
CA CYS A 81 -2.89 5.14 11.55
C CYS A 81 -4.39 5.39 11.25
N ALA A 82 -4.71 6.56 10.67
CA ALA A 82 -6.09 6.90 10.35
C ALA A 82 -6.58 6.12 9.12
N SER A 83 -7.81 5.59 9.21
CA SER A 83 -8.47 4.87 8.12
C SER A 83 -9.86 5.43 7.84
N LEU A 84 -10.28 5.41 6.57
CA LEU A 84 -11.57 5.90 6.11
C LEU A 84 -12.32 4.81 5.33
N ILE A 85 -13.61 4.65 5.62
CA ILE A 85 -14.51 3.80 4.85
C ILE A 85 -15.17 4.63 3.76
N ILE A 86 -14.96 4.22 2.51
CA ILE A 86 -15.63 4.74 1.32
C ILE A 86 -16.92 3.94 1.14
N ASN A 87 -18.05 4.49 1.54
CA ASN A 87 -19.37 3.87 1.53
C ASN A 87 -20.43 4.85 1.03
N GLU A 88 -21.71 4.47 1.10
CA GLU A 88 -22.81 5.31 0.65
C GLU A 88 -22.86 6.69 1.35
N SER A 89 -22.51 6.78 2.62
CA SER A 89 -22.48 8.08 3.32
C SER A 89 -21.38 9.00 2.79
N PHE A 90 -20.20 8.44 2.47
CA PHE A 90 -19.14 9.18 1.80
C PHE A 90 -19.60 9.76 0.45
N PHE A 91 -20.38 9.00 -0.33
CA PHE A 91 -20.87 9.46 -1.63
C PHE A 91 -21.97 10.54 -1.53
N LYS A 92 -22.62 10.69 -0.38
CA LYS A 92 -23.59 11.79 -0.13
C LYS A 92 -22.91 13.14 0.12
N GLU A 93 -21.64 13.11 0.47
CA GLU A 93 -20.86 14.31 0.70
C GLU A 93 -20.52 15.05 -0.61
N SER A 94 -20.34 16.37 -0.54
CA SER A 94 -19.86 17.17 -1.66
C SER A 94 -18.45 16.73 -2.09
N LEU A 95 -18.06 17.01 -3.34
CA LEU A 95 -16.70 16.72 -3.84
C LEU A 95 -15.62 17.36 -2.97
N GLU A 96 -15.86 18.58 -2.48
CA GLU A 96 -14.94 19.27 -1.59
C GLU A 96 -14.80 18.55 -0.24
N MET A 97 -15.93 18.14 0.36
CA MET A 97 -15.92 17.36 1.61
C MET A 97 -15.24 16.01 1.43
N ARG A 98 -15.50 15.28 0.34
CA ARG A 98 -14.79 14.01 0.05
C ARG A 98 -13.27 14.20 -0.03
N ARG A 99 -12.80 15.28 -0.67
CA ARG A 99 -11.36 15.61 -0.70
C ARG A 99 -10.83 15.90 0.69
N LEU A 100 -11.59 16.61 1.52
CA LEU A 100 -11.21 16.90 2.90
C LEU A 100 -11.13 15.63 3.74
N LEU A 101 -12.07 14.71 3.60
CA LEU A 101 -12.11 13.41 4.31
C LEU A 101 -10.92 12.51 3.94
N LEU A 102 -10.39 12.62 2.72
CA LEU A 102 -9.22 11.85 2.27
C LEU A 102 -7.89 12.38 2.80
N ARG A 103 -7.87 13.59 3.41
CA ARG A 103 -6.64 14.15 3.97
C ARG A 103 -6.25 13.46 5.27
N GLY A 104 -4.96 13.14 5.39
CA GLY A 104 -4.40 12.53 6.58
C GLY A 104 -4.74 11.05 6.77
N MET A 105 -5.38 10.42 5.78
CA MET A 105 -5.70 9.00 5.83
C MET A 105 -4.53 8.16 5.32
N ASP A 106 -4.18 7.12 6.07
CA ASP A 106 -3.16 6.13 5.69
C ASP A 106 -3.78 4.79 5.28
N ALA A 107 -5.09 4.63 5.41
CA ALA A 107 -5.80 3.48 4.88
C ALA A 107 -7.19 3.86 4.35
N LEU A 108 -7.61 3.18 3.28
CA LEU A 108 -8.95 3.28 2.73
C LEU A 108 -9.58 1.90 2.65
N ILE A 109 -10.87 1.82 2.97
CA ILE A 109 -11.66 0.59 3.02
C ILE A 109 -12.92 0.79 2.17
N THR A 110 -13.34 -0.21 1.39
CA THR A 110 -14.61 -0.16 0.67
C THR A 110 -15.18 -1.55 0.38
N ASN A 111 -16.50 -1.64 0.34
CA ASN A 111 -17.23 -2.76 -0.24
C ASN A 111 -18.09 -2.32 -1.44
N VAL A 112 -17.89 -1.11 -1.95
CA VAL A 112 -18.70 -0.56 -3.05
C VAL A 112 -18.09 -0.94 -4.39
N LEU A 113 -18.91 -1.56 -5.25
CA LEU A 113 -18.48 -2.14 -6.52
C LEU A 113 -17.94 -1.09 -7.50
N GLY A 114 -16.76 -1.36 -8.05
CA GLY A 114 -16.13 -0.57 -9.10
C GLY A 114 -15.34 0.65 -8.60
N TYR A 115 -15.28 0.89 -7.29
CA TYR A 115 -14.48 1.95 -6.69
C TYR A 115 -13.18 1.38 -6.16
N CYS A 116 -12.07 1.95 -6.60
CA CYS A 116 -10.74 1.45 -6.26
C CYS A 116 -10.13 2.28 -5.13
N VAL A 117 -9.84 1.65 -4.01
CA VAL A 117 -9.09 2.26 -2.91
C VAL A 117 -7.61 2.01 -3.12
N CYS A 118 -6.81 3.06 -2.95
CA CYS A 118 -5.38 3.05 -3.26
C CYS A 118 -4.54 3.66 -2.15
N VAL A 119 -3.27 3.29 -2.11
CA VAL A 119 -2.21 3.99 -1.37
C VAL A 119 -1.01 4.22 -2.25
N THR A 120 -0.24 5.26 -1.94
CA THR A 120 1.00 5.61 -2.65
C THR A 120 2.21 5.36 -1.78
N THR A 121 3.24 4.74 -2.34
CA THR A 121 4.47 4.41 -1.63
C THR A 121 5.71 4.72 -2.46
N ALA A 122 6.83 4.93 -1.78
CA ALA A 122 8.19 4.84 -2.30
C ALA A 122 9.04 4.42 -1.09
N ASP A 123 9.26 3.12 -0.92
CA ASP A 123 9.88 2.40 0.19
C ASP A 123 8.95 2.00 1.34
N CYS A 124 7.91 2.77 1.69
CA CYS A 124 6.92 2.34 2.68
C CYS A 124 6.17 1.09 2.19
N VAL A 125 5.65 0.30 3.12
CA VAL A 125 4.95 -0.96 2.84
C VAL A 125 3.50 -0.69 2.44
N PRO A 126 3.06 -1.02 1.21
CA PRO A 126 1.64 -1.10 0.90
C PRO A 126 1.10 -2.46 1.32
N VAL A 127 -0.04 -2.50 1.99
CA VAL A 127 -0.76 -3.74 2.30
C VAL A 127 -2.14 -3.69 1.66
N LEU A 128 -2.47 -4.69 0.86
CA LEU A 128 -3.81 -4.88 0.29
C LEU A 128 -4.50 -6.01 1.01
N LEU A 129 -5.75 -5.78 1.43
CA LEU A 129 -6.57 -6.74 2.18
C LEU A 129 -7.86 -7.03 1.40
N TYR A 130 -8.27 -8.28 1.38
CA TYR A 130 -9.57 -8.71 0.88
C TYR A 130 -10.21 -9.70 1.83
N ASP A 131 -11.38 -9.34 2.37
CA ASP A 131 -12.25 -10.28 3.09
C ASP A 131 -13.15 -10.99 2.07
N LYS A 132 -12.88 -12.29 1.88
CA LYS A 132 -13.58 -13.13 0.89
C LYS A 132 -15.02 -13.47 1.26
N LYS A 133 -15.42 -13.24 2.52
CA LYS A 133 -16.76 -13.53 3.04
C LYS A 133 -17.65 -12.30 3.06
N GLN A 134 -17.13 -11.17 3.50
CA GLN A 134 -17.86 -9.91 3.57
C GLN A 134 -17.76 -9.09 2.27
N HIS A 135 -16.92 -9.51 1.31
CA HIS A 135 -16.62 -8.81 0.07
C HIS A 135 -16.24 -7.34 0.34
N VAL A 136 -15.25 -7.14 1.21
CA VAL A 136 -14.69 -5.83 1.51
C VAL A 136 -13.18 -5.82 1.26
N VAL A 137 -12.68 -4.72 0.74
CA VAL A 137 -11.27 -4.53 0.43
C VAL A 137 -10.69 -3.33 1.18
N ALA A 138 -9.39 -3.37 1.46
CA ALA A 138 -8.67 -2.25 2.02
C ALA A 138 -7.28 -2.10 1.37
N ALA A 139 -6.84 -0.84 1.25
CA ALA A 139 -5.46 -0.48 0.90
C ALA A 139 -4.86 0.30 2.07
N VAL A 140 -3.70 -0.13 2.55
CA VAL A 140 -3.04 0.37 3.76
C VAL A 140 -1.63 0.85 3.42
N HIS A 141 -1.28 2.06 3.84
CA HIS A 141 0.08 2.61 3.81
C HIS A 141 0.76 2.38 5.16
N ALA A 142 1.56 1.32 5.26
CA ALA A 142 2.31 0.98 6.45
C ALA A 142 3.78 1.47 6.33
N GLY A 143 3.99 2.79 6.38
CA GLY A 143 5.32 3.36 6.62
C GLY A 143 5.77 3.06 8.06
N TRP A 144 7.07 3.25 8.41
CA TRP A 144 7.58 2.89 9.73
C TRP A 144 6.78 3.54 10.88
N LYS A 145 6.35 4.79 10.75
CA LYS A 145 5.52 5.47 11.77
C LYS A 145 4.12 4.87 11.89
N GLY A 146 3.53 4.44 10.78
CA GLY A 146 2.25 3.74 10.77
C GLY A 146 2.38 2.34 11.37
N THR A 147 3.45 1.62 11.04
CA THR A 147 3.74 0.29 11.59
C THR A 147 3.95 0.35 13.10
N VAL A 148 4.75 1.30 13.60
CA VAL A 148 4.92 1.56 15.06
C VAL A 148 3.59 1.85 15.75
N LYS A 149 2.64 2.48 15.05
CA LYS A 149 1.28 2.74 15.55
C LYS A 149 0.29 1.61 15.26
N HIS A 150 0.76 0.45 14.82
CA HIS A 150 -0.04 -0.74 14.53
C HIS A 150 -1.16 -0.51 13.52
N ILE A 151 -0.88 0.20 12.41
CA ILE A 151 -1.90 0.57 11.42
C ILE A 151 -2.63 -0.65 10.85
N VAL A 152 -1.93 -1.77 10.62
CA VAL A 152 -2.55 -3.00 10.08
C VAL A 152 -3.56 -3.56 11.08
N SER A 153 -3.19 -3.65 12.35
CA SER A 153 -4.10 -4.09 13.43
C SER A 153 -5.30 -3.15 13.54
N HIS A 154 -5.09 -1.83 13.51
CA HIS A 154 -6.19 -0.85 13.52
C HIS A 154 -7.14 -1.01 12.34
N VAL A 155 -6.64 -1.31 11.13
CA VAL A 155 -7.49 -1.55 9.96
C VAL A 155 -8.26 -2.85 10.11
N MET A 156 -7.64 -3.92 10.61
CA MET A 156 -8.30 -5.20 10.89
C MET A 156 -9.42 -5.04 11.93
N ASP A 157 -9.17 -4.29 13.02
CA ASP A 157 -10.18 -3.94 14.00
C ASP A 157 -11.34 -3.15 13.39
N HIS A 158 -11.04 -2.19 12.53
CA HIS A 158 -12.05 -1.39 11.83
C HIS A 158 -12.90 -2.24 10.88
N LEU A 159 -12.29 -3.17 10.14
CA LEU A 159 -12.98 -4.15 9.32
C LEU A 159 -13.89 -5.06 10.16
N ASN A 160 -13.39 -5.56 11.30
CA ASN A 160 -14.19 -6.38 12.21
C ASN A 160 -15.39 -5.61 12.76
N GLN A 161 -15.18 -4.40 13.28
CA GLN A 161 -16.24 -3.57 13.88
C GLN A 161 -17.34 -3.16 12.90
N LYS A 162 -16.99 -2.92 11.63
CA LYS A 162 -17.92 -2.39 10.62
C LYS A 162 -18.56 -3.43 9.73
N PHE A 163 -17.83 -4.51 9.44
CA PHE A 163 -18.25 -5.54 8.50
C PHE A 163 -18.34 -6.93 9.12
N GLY A 164 -17.85 -7.11 10.37
CA GLY A 164 -17.80 -8.42 11.01
C GLY A 164 -16.67 -9.31 10.45
N THR A 165 -15.68 -8.71 9.76
CA THR A 165 -14.51 -9.41 9.21
C THR A 165 -13.80 -10.22 10.29
N GLN A 166 -13.49 -11.49 9.99
CA GLN A 166 -12.64 -12.35 10.80
C GLN A 166 -11.30 -12.54 10.08
N GLY A 167 -10.19 -12.64 10.84
CA GLY A 167 -8.86 -12.80 10.24
C GLY A 167 -8.76 -14.00 9.29
N GLU A 168 -9.40 -15.13 9.62
CA GLU A 168 -9.44 -16.35 8.80
C GLU A 168 -10.09 -16.17 7.42
N ASP A 169 -10.92 -15.14 7.26
CA ASP A 169 -11.60 -14.81 6.00
C ASP A 169 -10.78 -13.84 5.14
N VAL A 170 -9.66 -13.29 5.65
CA VAL A 170 -8.85 -12.26 4.98
C VAL A 170 -7.70 -12.87 4.19
N VAL A 171 -7.55 -12.42 2.95
CA VAL A 171 -6.34 -12.56 2.12
C VAL A 171 -5.58 -11.25 2.17
N ALA A 172 -4.30 -11.31 2.53
CA ALA A 172 -3.44 -10.13 2.72
C ALA A 172 -2.21 -10.18 1.80
N CYS A 173 -1.86 -9.03 1.22
CA CYS A 173 -0.71 -8.91 0.34
C CYS A 173 0.17 -7.75 0.77
N ILE A 174 1.41 -8.05 1.14
CA ILE A 174 2.47 -7.07 1.47
C ILE A 174 3.26 -6.79 0.20
N GLY A 175 3.24 -5.54 -0.26
CA GLY A 175 3.78 -5.15 -1.56
C GLY A 175 5.25 -4.77 -1.60
N PRO A 176 5.76 -4.43 -2.81
CA PRO A 176 7.12 -3.95 -2.99
C PRO A 176 7.40 -2.74 -2.10
N SER A 177 8.47 -2.81 -1.33
CA SER A 177 8.89 -1.81 -0.36
C SER A 177 10.35 -2.04 0.04
N ILE A 178 10.90 -1.20 0.91
CA ILE A 178 12.30 -1.34 1.31
C ILE A 178 12.52 -2.58 2.19
N SER A 179 13.55 -3.39 1.88
CA SER A 179 13.86 -4.61 2.63
C SER A 179 14.67 -4.33 3.89
N LEU A 180 14.73 -5.32 4.80
CA LEU A 180 15.57 -5.32 5.99
C LEU A 180 17.01 -4.88 5.68
N GLU A 181 17.64 -5.42 4.62
CA GLU A 181 19.01 -5.15 4.26
C GLU A 181 19.25 -3.69 3.85
N SER A 182 18.21 -3.02 3.35
CA SER A 182 18.28 -1.66 2.81
C SER A 182 17.71 -0.60 3.76
N PHE A 183 16.88 -0.99 4.74
CA PHE A 183 16.25 -0.06 5.66
C PHE A 183 17.07 0.18 6.92
N GLU A 184 18.25 0.83 6.72
CA GLU A 184 19.06 1.34 7.82
C GLU A 184 18.35 2.49 8.52
N VAL A 185 18.36 2.48 9.87
CA VAL A 185 17.65 3.44 10.73
C VAL A 185 18.54 3.94 11.87
N GLY A 186 18.17 5.08 12.45
CA GLY A 186 18.74 5.57 13.70
C GLY A 186 18.17 4.83 14.92
N ASP A 187 18.82 5.06 16.06
CA ASP A 187 18.42 4.45 17.34
C ASP A 187 16.98 4.85 17.71
N GLU A 188 16.56 6.08 17.38
CA GLU A 188 15.22 6.60 17.65
C GLU A 188 14.11 5.80 16.96
N VAL A 189 14.37 5.24 15.76
CA VAL A 189 13.40 4.39 15.07
C VAL A 189 13.38 2.99 15.70
N TYR A 190 14.56 2.44 16.03
CA TYR A 190 14.66 1.15 16.71
C TYR A 190 13.94 1.19 18.07
N ASP A 191 14.18 2.23 18.87
CA ASP A 191 13.55 2.40 20.18
C ASP A 191 12.03 2.56 20.04
N ALA A 192 11.54 3.30 19.04
CA ALA A 192 10.11 3.44 18.79
C ALA A 192 9.42 2.09 18.52
N PHE A 193 10.02 1.19 17.73
CA PHE A 193 9.51 -0.17 17.51
C PHE A 193 9.51 -0.99 18.79
N LYS A 194 10.59 -0.92 19.58
CA LYS A 194 10.72 -1.62 20.84
C LYS A 194 9.69 -1.15 21.87
N GLU A 195 9.49 0.16 21.99
CA GLU A 195 8.51 0.78 22.91
C GLU A 195 7.08 0.47 22.52
N SER A 196 6.79 0.28 21.21
CA SER A 196 5.47 -0.13 20.73
C SER A 196 5.19 -1.62 20.91
N GLY A 197 6.15 -2.40 21.44
CA GLY A 197 5.91 -3.81 21.81
C GLY A 197 6.29 -4.83 20.75
N PHE A 198 6.98 -4.43 19.66
CA PHE A 198 7.51 -5.40 18.70
C PHE A 198 8.68 -6.20 19.32
N ASP A 199 8.73 -7.50 19.04
CA ASP A 199 9.90 -8.32 19.33
C ASP A 199 11.03 -7.98 18.35
N MET A 200 11.98 -7.18 18.82
CA MET A 200 13.09 -6.70 18.00
C MET A 200 14.00 -7.83 17.49
N SER A 201 13.99 -9.00 18.13
CA SER A 201 14.74 -10.18 17.65
C SER A 201 14.19 -10.76 16.34
N LEU A 202 12.91 -10.52 16.05
CA LEU A 202 12.22 -11.00 14.84
C LEU A 202 12.32 -10.00 13.69
N ILE A 203 12.35 -8.70 13.99
CA ILE A 203 12.19 -7.64 12.96
C ILE A 203 13.43 -6.74 12.81
N SER A 204 14.53 -7.02 13.50
CA SER A 204 15.70 -6.16 13.39
C SER A 204 17.00 -6.91 13.30
N MET A 205 17.98 -6.27 12.68
CA MET A 205 19.38 -6.68 12.75
C MET A 205 20.28 -5.48 12.95
N LYS A 206 21.46 -5.70 13.56
CA LYS A 206 22.51 -4.68 13.67
C LYS A 206 23.65 -5.05 12.74
N LYS A 207 23.95 -4.20 11.75
CA LYS A 207 25.09 -4.43 10.87
C LYS A 207 26.41 -4.14 11.58
N LYS A 208 27.34 -5.08 11.51
CA LYS A 208 28.65 -4.95 12.15
C LYS A 208 29.48 -3.82 11.52
N GLU A 209 29.36 -3.64 10.22
CA GLU A 209 30.14 -2.70 9.42
C GLU A 209 29.79 -1.23 9.73
N THR A 210 28.50 -0.93 9.93
CA THR A 210 28.01 0.43 10.20
C THR A 210 27.68 0.66 11.67
N GLY A 211 27.50 -0.42 12.45
CA GLY A 211 27.01 -0.36 13.82
C GLY A 211 25.55 0.07 13.95
N LYS A 212 24.85 0.25 12.84
CA LYS A 212 23.46 0.72 12.80
C LYS A 212 22.45 -0.41 12.73
N TYR A 213 21.23 -0.08 13.17
CA TYR A 213 20.10 -0.98 13.09
C TYR A 213 19.44 -0.94 11.71
N HIS A 214 18.87 -2.07 11.33
CA HIS A 214 18.01 -2.27 10.20
C HIS A 214 16.71 -2.88 10.69
N ILE A 215 15.57 -2.47 10.12
CA ILE A 215 14.23 -2.95 10.50
C ILE A 215 13.58 -3.68 9.32
N ASP A 216 12.97 -4.82 9.61
CA ASP A 216 12.14 -5.58 8.67
C ASP A 216 10.69 -5.13 8.78
N LEU A 217 10.30 -4.20 7.91
CA LEU A 217 8.92 -3.72 7.85
C LEU A 217 7.98 -4.79 7.27
N TRP A 218 8.48 -5.71 6.44
CA TRP A 218 7.67 -6.79 5.90
C TRP A 218 7.24 -7.74 7.01
N GLU A 219 8.21 -8.18 7.80
CA GLU A 219 7.96 -9.09 8.92
C GLU A 219 7.14 -8.41 10.03
N ALA A 220 7.40 -7.13 10.34
CA ALA A 220 6.61 -6.38 11.32
C ALA A 220 5.12 -6.35 10.95
N ASN A 221 4.78 -6.03 9.69
CA ASN A 221 3.40 -6.02 9.24
C ASN A 221 2.81 -7.44 9.08
N ARG A 222 3.64 -8.44 8.73
CA ARG A 222 3.21 -9.84 8.68
C ARG A 222 2.81 -10.36 10.07
N ILE A 223 3.59 -10.04 11.09
CA ILE A 223 3.28 -10.38 12.48
C ILE A 223 1.95 -9.77 12.92
N GLU A 224 1.68 -8.51 12.56
CA GLU A 224 0.39 -7.88 12.87
C GLU A 224 -0.80 -8.60 12.22
N LEU A 225 -0.65 -9.01 10.94
CA LEU A 225 -1.68 -9.80 10.25
C LEU A 225 -1.92 -11.16 10.94
N LEU A 226 -0.85 -11.87 11.31
CA LEU A 226 -0.95 -13.13 12.05
C LEU A 226 -1.66 -12.95 13.40
N ASN A 227 -1.29 -11.89 14.13
CA ASN A 227 -1.91 -11.57 15.42
C ASN A 227 -3.40 -11.21 15.28
N ALA A 228 -3.81 -10.64 14.13
CA ALA A 228 -5.20 -10.40 13.79
C ALA A 228 -5.95 -11.66 13.30
N GLY A 229 -5.30 -12.83 13.31
CA GLY A 229 -5.89 -14.12 12.95
C GLY A 229 -5.86 -14.45 11.46
N VAL A 230 -5.12 -13.71 10.63
CA VAL A 230 -4.95 -14.03 9.22
C VAL A 230 -4.04 -15.26 9.10
N PRO A 231 -4.47 -16.37 8.45
CA PRO A 231 -3.63 -17.56 8.27
C PRO A 231 -2.37 -17.24 7.45
N ALA A 232 -1.25 -17.83 7.84
CA ALA A 232 0.05 -17.57 7.20
C ALA A 232 0.03 -17.84 5.68
N GLU A 233 -0.71 -18.86 5.24
CA GLU A 233 -0.90 -19.24 3.84
C GLU A 233 -1.76 -18.26 3.05
N GLN A 234 -2.50 -17.37 3.72
CA GLN A 234 -3.28 -16.29 3.13
C GLN A 234 -2.53 -14.95 3.10
N ILE A 235 -1.27 -14.92 3.54
CA ILE A 235 -0.41 -13.74 3.52
C ILE A 235 0.64 -13.91 2.41
N GLU A 236 0.51 -13.15 1.32
CA GLU A 236 1.54 -13.10 0.26
C GLU A 236 2.46 -11.91 0.50
N VAL A 237 3.76 -12.15 0.65
CA VAL A 237 4.79 -11.10 0.69
C VAL A 237 5.47 -11.03 -0.67
N ALA A 238 5.49 -9.85 -1.29
CA ALA A 238 6.10 -9.64 -2.61
C ALA A 238 7.61 -9.96 -2.62
N GLY A 239 8.31 -9.68 -1.51
CA GLY A 239 9.74 -9.94 -1.38
C GLY A 239 10.61 -9.11 -2.34
N ILE A 240 10.11 -7.95 -2.81
CA ILE A 240 10.79 -7.08 -3.76
C ILE A 240 11.22 -5.80 -3.06
N CYS A 241 12.53 -5.56 -2.99
CA CYS A 241 13.09 -4.35 -2.40
C CYS A 241 13.09 -3.20 -3.39
N THR A 242 12.35 -2.14 -3.12
CA THR A 242 12.25 -0.96 -3.98
C THR A 242 13.56 -0.18 -4.08
N TYR A 243 14.40 -0.20 -3.03
CA TYR A 243 15.72 0.41 -3.06
C TYR A 243 16.68 -0.30 -4.02
N ILE A 244 16.63 -1.64 -4.09
CA ILE A 244 17.46 -2.46 -4.97
C ILE A 244 16.90 -2.40 -6.40
N HIS A 245 15.58 -2.59 -6.54
CA HIS A 245 14.88 -2.60 -7.83
C HIS A 245 14.30 -1.21 -8.17
N HIS A 246 15.08 -0.15 -7.98
CA HIS A 246 14.68 1.24 -8.25
C HIS A 246 14.54 1.55 -9.76
N ASP A 247 15.00 0.67 -10.61
CA ASP A 247 14.74 0.65 -12.05
C ASP A 247 13.30 0.23 -12.37
N GLU A 248 12.69 -0.64 -11.55
CA GLU A 248 11.30 -1.10 -11.70
C GLU A 248 10.31 -0.35 -10.81
N PHE A 249 10.74 0.13 -9.63
CA PHE A 249 9.87 0.78 -8.64
C PHE A 249 10.45 2.11 -8.16
N PHE A 250 9.59 3.04 -7.77
CA PHE A 250 10.05 4.26 -7.12
C PHE A 250 10.57 3.97 -5.70
N SER A 251 11.69 4.59 -5.34
CA SER A 251 12.29 4.51 -4.01
C SER A 251 12.73 5.90 -3.57
N ALA A 252 12.15 6.41 -2.50
CA ALA A 252 12.52 7.71 -1.94
C ALA A 252 13.94 7.69 -1.33
N ARG A 253 14.35 6.56 -0.75
CA ARG A 253 15.69 6.35 -0.21
C ARG A 253 16.77 6.40 -1.30
N ARG A 254 16.44 5.91 -2.50
CA ARG A 254 17.38 5.81 -3.63
C ARG A 254 17.34 7.03 -4.54
N LEU A 255 16.15 7.55 -4.83
CA LEU A 255 15.91 8.58 -5.85
C LEU A 255 15.66 9.97 -5.24
N GLY A 256 15.50 10.05 -3.92
CA GLY A 256 15.14 11.27 -3.21
C GLY A 256 13.65 11.34 -2.88
N ILE A 257 13.32 12.17 -1.88
CA ILE A 257 11.95 12.33 -1.38
C ILE A 257 11.00 12.89 -2.43
N ASP A 258 11.50 13.69 -3.37
CA ASP A 258 10.76 14.30 -4.47
C ASP A 258 10.62 13.37 -5.69
N SER A 259 10.82 12.06 -5.52
CA SER A 259 10.58 11.07 -6.58
C SER A 259 9.10 10.75 -6.78
N GLY A 260 8.78 10.03 -7.88
CA GLY A 260 7.45 9.47 -8.11
C GLY A 260 7.02 8.49 -7.02
N ARG A 261 5.78 8.03 -7.13
CA ARG A 261 5.19 7.07 -6.17
C ARG A 261 4.64 5.85 -6.91
N ILE A 262 4.83 4.70 -6.32
CA ILE A 262 4.12 3.46 -6.63
C ILE A 262 2.69 3.64 -6.18
N LEU A 263 1.71 3.31 -7.02
CA LEU A 263 0.32 3.24 -6.64
C LEU A 263 -0.09 1.78 -6.48
N SER A 264 -0.57 1.41 -5.29
CA SER A 264 -1.14 0.10 -5.01
C SER A 264 -2.64 0.24 -4.80
N GLY A 265 -3.44 -0.50 -5.55
CA GLY A 265 -4.89 -0.38 -5.52
C GLY A 265 -5.61 -1.72 -5.51
N ILE A 266 -6.81 -1.73 -4.91
CA ILE A 266 -7.70 -2.89 -4.84
C ILE A 266 -9.16 -2.43 -4.91
N MET A 267 -10.00 -3.21 -5.58
CA MET A 267 -11.44 -2.98 -5.67
C MET A 267 -12.23 -4.27 -5.81
N ILE A 268 -13.51 -4.23 -5.46
CA ILE A 268 -14.47 -5.25 -5.85
C ILE A 268 -15.00 -4.94 -7.26
N ARG A 269 -14.92 -5.92 -8.16
CA ARG A 269 -15.48 -5.83 -9.51
C ARG A 269 -17.02 -5.90 -9.46
N LYS A 270 -17.64 -5.48 -10.55
CA LYS A 270 -19.08 -5.69 -10.76
C LYS A 270 -19.39 -7.15 -11.02
#